data_d46717b8d0e886cdfb71875ba3070acf
#
_entry.id   d46717b8d0e886cdfb71875ba3070acf
#
_cell.length_a   1.000
_cell.length_b   1.000
_cell.length_c   1.000
_cell.angle_alpha   90.00
_cell.angle_beta   90.00
_cell.angle_gamma   90.00
#
_symmetry.space_group_name_H-M   'P 1'
#
loop_
_entity.id
_entity.type
_entity.pdbx_description
1 polymer ?
#
loop_
_entity_poly.entity_id
_entity_poly.type
_entity_poly.pdbx_seq_one_letter_code
_entity_poly.pdbx_strand_id
1 'polypeptide(L)'
;MAEVNEANAVLLISPRSMIDPLQVSWLILSDDRTHWQVDPGGVIGKQWHGDTVAVAFAFPPLMEPFAHLQTHRLDDVGVRKYLPFHLMRNPSFSALTVAPAANSCPGFLLDVLSGLGRLNKAIPPRWFYDQEGSKLFEDITRLPQYYPTRCERTILSTYIREIAPLLGHNRVLVEFGAGSATKTSVLLGHALVSEYIAIDISGEFLRESIASLQAQFPHIPMRPVEGDFLRPMELPLTVLQRGGVGFFPGSTLGNLSEAAAVDLLRTFGDSLGPDSTLLLGVDLLKDEAILLPAYDDPQGVTARFNLNLLHRINRELVGDIPVSAFKHEVRWNEGLSRIEMHLRARYDVQFRVADCSFSMREGETIHTENSYKYTVRDIRLLLRAGGWNTTGFWTDPDGYFAVLSAQRVQIDSAQEYGAD
;
A
#
# COMPACT_ATOMS: atom_id res chain seq x y z
N MET A 1 -16.03 29.93 -9.61
CA MET A 1 -14.99 29.99 -8.57
C MET A 1 -15.67 30.49 -7.29
N ALA A 2 -15.72 29.69 -6.28
CA ALA A 2 -16.09 30.15 -4.95
C ALA A 2 -14.80 30.09 -4.12
N GLU A 3 -14.26 31.26 -3.75
CA GLU A 3 -13.19 31.37 -2.77
C GLU A 3 -13.81 31.18 -1.39
N VAL A 4 -13.39 30.16 -0.68
CA VAL A 4 -13.72 29.97 0.74
C VAL A 4 -12.49 30.39 1.54
N ASN A 5 -12.56 31.55 2.12
CA ASN A 5 -11.53 32.09 2.99
C ASN A 5 -12.03 31.92 4.41
N GLU A 6 -11.43 31.02 5.16
CA GLU A 6 -11.34 30.96 6.64
C GLU A 6 -11.23 29.53 7.20
N ALA A 7 -10.62 29.46 8.35
CA ALA A 7 -10.21 28.31 9.14
C ALA A 7 -11.36 27.37 9.57
N ASN A 8 -12.10 26.75 8.72
CA ASN A 8 -13.11 25.71 8.99
C ASN A 8 -13.97 25.47 7.72
N ALA A 9 -13.35 25.05 6.62
CA ALA A 9 -14.09 24.75 5.41
C ALA A 9 -14.52 23.27 5.35
N VAL A 10 -15.80 23.06 5.10
CA VAL A 10 -16.41 21.74 4.86
C VAL A 10 -16.63 21.56 3.36
N LEU A 11 -16.00 20.55 2.78
CA LEU A 11 -16.20 20.21 1.38
C LEU A 11 -16.99 18.90 1.24
N LEU A 12 -18.18 18.98 0.67
CA LEU A 12 -19.00 17.82 0.31
C LEU A 12 -18.71 17.40 -1.14
N ILE A 13 -18.20 16.21 -1.33
CA ILE A 13 -18.01 15.63 -2.65
C ILE A 13 -19.15 14.66 -2.92
N SER A 14 -19.97 14.95 -3.94
CA SER A 14 -20.97 14.02 -4.44
C SER A 14 -20.37 13.13 -5.54
N PRO A 15 -20.55 11.82 -5.52
CA PRO A 15 -20.05 10.95 -6.59
C PRO A 15 -20.86 11.17 -7.87
N ARG A 16 -20.17 11.48 -8.97
CA ARG A 16 -20.71 11.42 -10.31
C ARG A 16 -20.32 10.11 -10.97
N SER A 17 -20.90 9.01 -10.56
CA SER A 17 -21.02 7.83 -11.44
C SER A 17 -21.98 6.82 -10.80
N MET A 18 -22.90 6.32 -11.61
CA MET A 18 -23.93 5.35 -11.26
C MET A 18 -23.39 3.91 -11.22
N ILE A 19 -22.18 3.63 -10.70
CA ILE A 19 -21.60 2.27 -10.81
C ILE A 19 -21.27 1.62 -9.46
N ASP A 20 -21.30 2.35 -8.34
CA ASP A 20 -21.14 1.69 -7.03
C ASP A 20 -21.84 2.48 -5.92
N PRO A 21 -22.94 1.96 -5.35
CA PRO A 21 -23.63 2.61 -4.23
C PRO A 21 -22.87 2.54 -2.90
N LEU A 22 -21.66 1.96 -2.86
CA LEU A 22 -20.85 1.78 -1.64
C LEU A 22 -19.63 2.70 -1.56
N GLN A 23 -19.43 3.63 -2.49
CA GLN A 23 -18.36 4.63 -2.34
C GLN A 23 -18.79 5.72 -1.37
N VAL A 24 -18.24 5.64 -0.18
CA VAL A 24 -18.37 6.66 0.87
C VAL A 24 -17.57 7.88 0.47
N SER A 25 -18.22 9.03 0.33
CA SER A 25 -17.56 10.32 0.14
C SER A 25 -17.03 10.84 1.47
N TRP A 26 -15.76 11.22 1.54
CA TRP A 26 -15.10 11.69 2.75
C TRP A 26 -15.10 13.21 2.82
N LEU A 27 -15.28 13.73 4.01
CA LEU A 27 -15.10 15.13 4.33
C LEU A 27 -13.83 15.30 5.15
N ILE A 28 -12.89 16.09 4.68
CA ILE A 28 -11.66 16.44 5.40
C ILE A 28 -11.74 17.92 5.77
N LEU A 29 -11.59 18.23 7.05
CA LEU A 29 -11.49 19.58 7.56
C LEU A 29 -10.04 19.85 7.97
N SER A 30 -9.47 20.97 7.56
CA SER A 30 -8.13 21.41 7.96
C SER A 30 -8.24 22.78 8.65
N ASP A 31 -7.45 22.96 9.70
CA ASP A 31 -7.43 24.17 10.54
C ASP A 31 -6.26 25.11 10.18
N ASP A 32 -5.77 25.13 8.96
CA ASP A 32 -4.71 26.07 8.62
C ASP A 32 -4.91 26.79 7.29
N ARG A 33 -4.43 28.02 7.26
CA ARG A 33 -4.58 29.11 6.28
C ARG A 33 -4.20 28.74 4.83
N THR A 34 -4.92 27.82 4.22
CA THR A 34 -4.70 27.45 2.83
C THR A 34 -5.92 27.74 1.95
N HIS A 35 -5.69 28.40 0.82
CA HIS A 35 -6.72 28.62 -0.21
C HIS A 35 -7.02 27.31 -0.93
N TRP A 36 -8.29 27.00 -1.07
CA TRP A 36 -8.78 25.85 -1.83
C TRP A 36 -9.41 26.34 -3.15
N GLN A 37 -8.98 25.78 -4.26
CA GLN A 37 -9.66 25.96 -5.55
C GLN A 37 -10.38 24.67 -5.91
N VAL A 38 -11.67 24.78 -6.21
CA VAL A 38 -12.50 23.69 -6.74
C VAL A 38 -12.67 23.94 -8.23
N ASP A 39 -12.14 23.05 -9.04
CA ASP A 39 -12.36 23.05 -10.49
C ASP A 39 -13.82 22.62 -10.80
N PRO A 40 -14.47 23.13 -11.84
CA PRO A 40 -15.80 22.69 -12.28
C PRO A 40 -15.93 21.18 -12.57
N GLY A 41 -14.80 20.46 -12.68
CA GLY A 41 -14.74 19.01 -12.78
C GLY A 41 -14.73 18.24 -11.46
N GLY A 42 -14.72 18.93 -10.29
CA GLY A 42 -14.75 18.28 -8.96
C GLY A 42 -13.42 17.74 -8.46
N VAL A 43 -12.27 18.17 -9.03
CA VAL A 43 -10.92 17.78 -8.59
C VAL A 43 -10.39 18.79 -7.59
N ILE A 44 -9.86 18.32 -6.46
CA ILE A 44 -9.28 19.15 -5.40
C ILE A 44 -7.76 19.07 -5.49
N GLY A 45 -7.12 20.22 -5.75
CA GLY A 45 -5.67 20.38 -5.65
C GLY A 45 -5.24 20.50 -4.17
N LYS A 46 -4.08 19.94 -3.81
CA LYS A 46 -3.64 19.71 -2.44
C LYS A 46 -2.36 20.47 -2.09
N GLN A 47 -2.36 21.19 -0.98
CA GLN A 47 -1.14 21.49 -0.20
C GLN A 47 -1.49 21.43 1.29
N TRP A 48 -0.74 20.69 2.08
CA TRP A 48 -1.00 20.47 3.50
C TRP A 48 0.02 21.17 4.37
N HIS A 49 -0.43 21.92 5.35
CA HIS A 49 0.36 22.34 6.52
C HIS A 49 -0.60 22.52 7.71
N GLY A 50 -0.50 21.64 8.71
CA GLY A 50 -1.26 21.77 9.98
C GLY A 50 -1.61 20.45 10.66
N ASP A 51 -1.74 20.46 11.99
CA ASP A 51 -1.75 19.28 12.87
C ASP A 51 -3.15 18.74 13.23
N THR A 52 -4.24 19.28 12.68
CA THR A 52 -5.61 18.86 13.06
C THR A 52 -6.39 18.36 11.84
N VAL A 53 -6.90 17.14 11.94
CA VAL A 53 -7.77 16.52 10.94
C VAL A 53 -9.14 16.27 11.53
N ALA A 54 -10.19 16.86 10.96
CA ALA A 54 -11.57 16.53 11.31
C ALA A 54 -12.15 15.58 10.23
N VAL A 55 -12.73 14.48 10.67
CA VAL A 55 -13.32 13.47 9.78
C VAL A 55 -14.79 13.30 10.12
N ALA A 56 -15.68 13.51 9.14
CA ALA A 56 -17.10 13.28 9.28
C ALA A 56 -17.52 11.98 8.59
N PHE A 57 -18.25 11.11 9.29
CA PHE A 57 -18.77 9.86 8.74
C PHE A 57 -20.28 10.00 8.48
N ALA A 58 -20.71 9.63 7.26
CA ALA A 58 -22.12 9.43 6.95
C ALA A 58 -22.38 7.93 6.79
N PHE A 59 -23.19 7.35 7.67
CA PHE A 59 -23.73 6.00 7.47
C PHE A 59 -25.05 6.11 6.69
N PRO A 60 -25.26 5.34 5.62
CA PRO A 60 -26.50 5.43 4.85
C PRO A 60 -27.66 4.70 5.55
N PRO A 61 -28.75 5.36 5.84
CA PRO A 61 -30.05 4.75 5.66
C PRO A 61 -30.64 5.29 4.36
N LEU A 62 -31.04 4.39 3.46
CA LEU A 62 -31.96 4.56 2.33
C LEU A 62 -32.01 5.97 1.71
N MET A 63 -31.37 6.12 0.55
CA MET A 63 -31.23 7.37 -0.18
C MET A 63 -32.52 7.78 -0.88
N GLU A 64 -32.97 9.02 -0.64
CA GLU A 64 -33.67 9.80 -1.64
C GLU A 64 -32.73 10.83 -2.29
N PRO A 65 -32.91 11.22 -3.57
CA PRO A 65 -32.00 12.07 -4.30
C PRO A 65 -31.99 13.51 -3.80
N PHE A 66 -30.82 14.07 -3.62
CA PHE A 66 -30.57 15.44 -3.21
C PHE A 66 -31.00 16.42 -4.33
N ALA A 67 -32.07 17.17 -4.13
CA ALA A 67 -32.38 18.39 -4.86
C ALA A 67 -32.21 19.58 -3.90
N HIS A 68 -31.29 20.50 -4.27
CA HIS A 68 -31.05 21.82 -3.67
C HIS A 68 -30.14 21.89 -2.44
N LEU A 69 -28.90 22.25 -2.69
CA LEU A 69 -27.97 22.82 -1.70
C LEU A 69 -28.10 24.34 -1.71
N GLN A 70 -28.55 24.93 -0.60
CA GLN A 70 -28.39 26.36 -0.35
C GLN A 70 -27.15 26.60 0.52
N THR A 71 -26.28 27.49 0.06
CA THR A 71 -25.11 27.95 0.81
C THR A 71 -25.51 29.04 1.79
N HIS A 72 -25.25 28.84 3.07
CA HIS A 72 -25.39 29.86 4.10
C HIS A 72 -24.01 30.23 4.65
N ARG A 73 -23.82 31.49 5.03
CA ARG A 73 -22.58 32.02 5.62
C ARG A 73 -22.36 31.43 7.03
N LEU A 74 -21.10 31.12 7.35
CA LEU A 74 -20.70 30.76 8.72
C LEU A 74 -20.86 31.96 9.66
N ASP A 75 -21.46 31.73 10.81
CA ASP A 75 -21.34 32.58 11.97
C ASP A 75 -20.58 31.83 13.06
N ASP A 76 -20.25 32.50 14.17
CA ASP A 76 -19.33 32.09 15.23
C ASP A 76 -19.58 30.73 15.91
N VAL A 77 -20.42 29.86 15.41
CA VAL A 77 -20.83 28.59 16.02
C VAL A 77 -20.37 27.35 15.27
N GLY A 78 -19.48 27.48 14.29
CA GLY A 78 -18.82 26.33 13.64
C GLY A 78 -19.72 25.41 12.81
N VAL A 79 -19.21 24.24 12.50
CA VAL A 79 -19.64 23.19 11.56
C VAL A 79 -21.16 22.90 11.45
N ARG A 80 -21.98 23.24 12.44
CA ARG A 80 -23.43 22.92 12.46
C ARG A 80 -24.26 23.56 11.37
N LYS A 81 -23.80 24.66 10.75
CA LYS A 81 -24.60 25.40 9.75
C LYS A 81 -24.49 24.92 8.32
N TYR A 82 -23.53 24.06 8.03
CA TYR A 82 -23.33 23.50 6.67
C TYR A 82 -23.98 22.15 6.44
N LEU A 83 -24.55 21.55 7.48
CA LEU A 83 -25.28 20.30 7.34
C LEU A 83 -26.71 20.59 6.89
N PRO A 84 -27.27 19.84 5.91
CA PRO A 84 -28.68 19.93 5.57
C PRO A 84 -29.54 19.72 6.80
N PHE A 85 -30.60 20.53 6.97
CA PHE A 85 -31.45 20.58 8.18
C PHE A 85 -32.01 19.20 8.60
N HIS A 86 -32.24 18.30 7.64
CA HIS A 86 -32.70 16.93 7.92
C HIS A 86 -31.60 16.02 8.52
N LEU A 87 -30.30 16.29 8.26
CA LEU A 87 -29.19 15.55 8.87
C LEU A 87 -28.98 15.94 10.34
N MET A 88 -29.31 17.18 10.74
CA MET A 88 -29.22 17.62 12.13
C MET A 88 -30.22 16.94 13.07
N ARG A 89 -31.27 16.31 12.53
CA ARG A 89 -32.26 15.57 13.32
C ARG A 89 -31.96 14.09 13.49
N ASN A 90 -30.87 13.58 12.89
CA ASN A 90 -30.49 12.19 13.04
C ASN A 90 -29.57 12.07 14.26
N PRO A 91 -29.99 11.39 15.36
CA PRO A 91 -29.19 11.26 16.59
C PRO A 91 -27.89 10.44 16.39
N SER A 92 -27.69 9.81 15.23
CA SER A 92 -26.49 9.04 14.87
C SER A 92 -25.40 9.90 14.21
N PHE A 93 -25.62 11.22 14.04
CA PHE A 93 -24.66 12.09 13.38
C PHE A 93 -23.86 12.87 14.42
N SER A 94 -22.59 12.55 14.58
CA SER A 94 -21.63 13.36 15.35
C SER A 94 -20.44 13.72 14.47
N ALA A 95 -20.12 15.01 14.41
CA ALA A 95 -18.86 15.47 13.87
C ALA A 95 -17.81 15.23 14.95
N LEU A 96 -16.84 14.38 14.65
CA LEU A 96 -15.72 14.09 15.53
C LEU A 96 -14.52 14.92 15.11
N THR A 97 -14.07 15.79 16.00
CA THR A 97 -12.76 16.41 15.92
C THR A 97 -11.80 15.46 16.63
N VAL A 98 -11.06 14.67 15.89
CA VAL A 98 -10.03 13.79 16.44
C VAL A 98 -8.70 14.53 16.38
N ALA A 99 -8.19 14.93 17.54
CA ALA A 99 -6.79 15.36 17.63
C ALA A 99 -5.93 14.08 17.54
N PRO A 100 -5.08 13.93 16.52
CA PRO A 100 -4.18 12.79 16.45
C PRO A 100 -3.24 12.84 17.66
N ALA A 101 -2.91 11.68 18.22
CA ALA A 101 -1.79 11.58 19.15
C ALA A 101 -0.55 12.17 18.44
N ALA A 102 0.29 12.92 19.17
CA ALA A 102 1.37 13.75 18.65
C ALA A 102 2.37 13.07 17.69
N ASN A 103 2.25 11.75 17.48
CA ASN A 103 3.10 10.94 16.62
C ASN A 103 2.32 10.01 15.66
N SER A 104 0.99 10.18 15.49
CA SER A 104 0.23 9.29 14.60
C SER A 104 0.29 9.77 13.15
N CYS A 105 0.59 8.86 12.22
CA CYS A 105 0.44 9.10 10.80
C CYS A 105 -1.06 9.28 10.48
N PRO A 106 -1.51 10.46 9.97
CA PRO A 106 -2.93 10.69 9.67
C PRO A 106 -3.54 9.64 8.74
N GLY A 107 -2.76 9.11 7.80
CA GLY A 107 -3.17 8.04 6.91
C GLY A 107 -3.49 6.73 7.63
N PHE A 108 -2.77 6.42 8.72
CA PHE A 108 -3.03 5.22 9.52
C PHE A 108 -4.38 5.28 10.21
N LEU A 109 -4.66 6.38 10.88
CA LEU A 109 -5.95 6.59 11.54
C LEU A 109 -7.11 6.48 10.54
N LEU A 110 -7.02 7.15 9.39
CA LEU A 110 -8.05 7.12 8.36
C LEU A 110 -8.31 5.71 7.82
N ASP A 111 -7.26 4.97 7.50
CA ASP A 111 -7.40 3.59 6.99
C ASP A 111 -8.01 2.66 8.02
N VAL A 112 -7.61 2.78 9.28
CA VAL A 112 -8.14 1.94 10.37
C VAL A 112 -9.61 2.24 10.64
N LEU A 113 -9.97 3.51 10.81
CA LEU A 113 -11.37 3.89 11.08
C LEU A 113 -12.27 3.52 9.88
N SER A 114 -11.83 3.82 8.66
CA SER A 114 -12.54 3.44 7.45
C SER A 114 -12.69 1.93 7.33
N GLY A 115 -11.59 1.21 7.53
CA GLY A 115 -11.57 -0.24 7.40
C GLY A 115 -12.44 -0.98 8.41
N LEU A 116 -12.41 -0.55 9.67
CA LEU A 116 -13.24 -1.10 10.75
C LEU A 116 -14.73 -0.74 10.59
N GLY A 117 -15.04 0.39 9.95
CA GLY A 117 -16.40 0.83 9.68
C GLY A 117 -17.11 0.07 8.55
N ARG A 118 -16.40 -0.73 7.75
CA ARG A 118 -16.99 -1.51 6.64
C ARG A 118 -17.77 -2.71 7.15
N LEU A 119 -18.74 -3.17 6.35
CA LEU A 119 -19.40 -4.45 6.59
C LEU A 119 -18.38 -5.60 6.56
N ASN A 120 -17.55 -5.68 5.53
CA ASN A 120 -16.40 -6.55 5.45
C ASN A 120 -15.17 -5.74 5.88
N LYS A 121 -14.80 -5.89 7.15
CA LYS A 121 -13.72 -5.11 7.74
C LYS A 121 -12.38 -5.47 7.11
N ALA A 122 -11.57 -4.45 6.78
CA ALA A 122 -10.24 -4.65 6.21
C ALA A 122 -9.31 -3.50 6.58
N ILE A 123 -8.05 -3.81 6.83
CA ILE A 123 -6.98 -2.83 7.10
C ILE A 123 -5.83 -3.11 6.13
N PRO A 124 -5.30 -2.10 5.41
CA PRO A 124 -4.25 -2.30 4.42
C PRO A 124 -2.96 -2.90 5.00
N PRO A 125 -2.29 -3.85 4.30
CA PRO A 125 -1.11 -4.57 4.77
C PRO A 125 0.10 -3.69 5.04
N ARG A 126 0.20 -2.50 4.42
CA ARG A 126 1.30 -1.54 4.68
C ARG A 126 1.44 -1.18 6.16
N TRP A 127 0.38 -1.32 6.94
CA TRP A 127 0.37 -1.00 8.37
C TRP A 127 0.93 -2.12 9.26
N PHE A 128 1.29 -3.25 8.71
CA PHE A 128 2.06 -4.28 9.42
C PHE A 128 3.48 -3.81 9.78
N TYR A 129 4.10 -3.01 8.91
CA TYR A 129 5.53 -2.71 8.91
C TYR A 129 5.88 -1.50 9.79
N ASP A 130 5.60 -1.60 11.11
CA ASP A 130 6.32 -0.82 12.12
C ASP A 130 7.66 -1.52 12.44
N GLN A 131 8.44 -0.98 13.35
CA GLN A 131 9.73 -1.57 13.73
C GLN A 131 9.59 -3.03 14.19
N GLU A 132 8.58 -3.34 15.00
CA GLU A 132 8.32 -4.70 15.49
C GLU A 132 7.82 -5.62 14.36
N GLY A 133 6.88 -5.14 13.55
CA GLY A 133 6.35 -5.88 12.40
C GLY A 133 7.45 -6.21 11.38
N SER A 134 8.36 -5.28 11.12
CA SER A 134 9.50 -5.52 10.22
C SER A 134 10.44 -6.61 10.75
N LYS A 135 10.69 -6.66 12.08
CA LYS A 135 11.45 -7.73 12.72
C LYS A 135 10.75 -9.09 12.64
N LEU A 136 9.43 -9.09 12.92
CA LEU A 136 8.62 -10.31 12.80
C LEU A 136 8.59 -10.82 11.36
N PHE A 137 8.52 -9.94 10.37
CA PHE A 137 8.61 -10.34 8.96
C PHE A 137 9.98 -10.95 8.63
N GLU A 138 11.07 -10.38 9.13
CA GLU A 138 12.41 -10.99 8.99
C GLU A 138 12.46 -12.40 9.62
N ASP A 139 11.82 -12.61 10.75
CA ASP A 139 11.72 -13.94 11.36
C ASP A 139 10.89 -14.89 10.48
N ILE A 140 9.77 -14.41 9.88
CA ILE A 140 8.99 -15.18 8.91
C ILE A 140 9.87 -15.63 7.75
N THR A 141 10.71 -14.76 7.19
CA THR A 141 11.57 -15.10 6.05
C THR A 141 12.56 -16.23 6.33
N ARG A 142 12.84 -16.52 7.60
CA ARG A 142 13.75 -17.60 8.06
C ARG A 142 13.02 -18.92 8.33
N LEU A 143 11.69 -18.91 8.36
CA LEU A 143 10.91 -20.12 8.64
C LEU A 143 11.07 -21.17 7.53
N PRO A 144 11.18 -22.47 7.88
CA PRO A 144 11.20 -23.53 6.89
C PRO A 144 9.98 -23.57 5.98
N GLN A 145 8.81 -23.18 6.48
CA GLN A 145 7.56 -23.15 5.74
C GLN A 145 7.50 -21.98 4.75
N TYR A 146 8.16 -20.84 5.05
CA TYR A 146 8.13 -19.66 4.20
C TYR A 146 9.16 -19.79 3.07
N TYR A 147 8.79 -20.53 2.03
CA TYR A 147 9.62 -20.82 0.86
C TYR A 147 9.93 -19.60 -0.03
N PRO A 148 9.08 -18.52 -0.14
CA PRO A 148 9.27 -17.48 -1.16
C PRO A 148 10.65 -16.84 -1.12
N THR A 149 11.14 -16.46 0.08
CA THR A 149 12.48 -15.84 0.23
C THR A 149 13.61 -16.77 -0.21
N ARG A 150 13.52 -18.07 0.13
CA ARG A 150 14.56 -19.05 -0.25
C ARG A 150 14.55 -19.32 -1.74
N CYS A 151 13.38 -19.50 -2.35
CA CYS A 151 13.23 -19.72 -3.77
C CYS A 151 13.78 -18.53 -4.57
N GLU A 152 13.39 -17.30 -4.21
CA GLU A 152 13.87 -16.10 -4.90
C GLU A 152 15.39 -15.94 -4.77
N ARG A 153 15.97 -16.14 -3.58
CA ARG A 153 17.44 -16.13 -3.41
C ARG A 153 18.14 -17.20 -4.23
N THR A 154 17.57 -18.40 -4.31
CA THR A 154 18.10 -19.49 -5.14
C THR A 154 18.10 -19.10 -6.61
N ILE A 155 17.00 -18.54 -7.12
CA ILE A 155 16.90 -18.05 -8.51
C ILE A 155 17.96 -16.99 -8.77
N LEU A 156 18.01 -15.94 -7.93
CA LEU A 156 18.98 -14.85 -8.11
C LEU A 156 20.41 -15.37 -8.09
N SER A 157 20.78 -16.25 -7.17
CA SER A 157 22.13 -16.80 -7.07
C SER A 157 22.48 -17.72 -8.24
N THR A 158 21.54 -18.53 -8.69
CA THR A 158 21.75 -19.50 -9.79
C THR A 158 21.90 -18.81 -11.13
N TYR A 159 21.02 -17.84 -11.41
CA TYR A 159 20.93 -17.18 -12.71
C TYR A 159 21.55 -15.78 -12.74
N ILE A 160 22.33 -15.41 -11.73
CA ILE A 160 22.89 -14.06 -11.62
C ILE A 160 23.70 -13.64 -12.85
N ARG A 161 24.43 -14.59 -13.48
CA ARG A 161 25.21 -14.33 -14.69
C ARG A 161 24.37 -14.02 -15.91
N GLU A 162 23.10 -14.43 -15.92
CA GLU A 162 22.13 -14.11 -16.97
C GLU A 162 21.37 -12.82 -16.62
N ILE A 163 21.06 -12.62 -15.33
CA ILE A 163 20.27 -11.49 -14.83
C ILE A 163 21.10 -10.19 -14.81
N ALA A 164 22.32 -10.23 -14.29
CA ALA A 164 23.12 -9.02 -14.09
C ALA A 164 23.37 -8.20 -15.38
N PRO A 165 23.65 -8.81 -16.54
CA PRO A 165 23.79 -8.06 -17.79
C PRO A 165 22.53 -7.32 -18.23
N LEU A 166 21.32 -7.83 -17.89
CA LEU A 166 20.04 -7.19 -18.23
C LEU A 166 19.80 -5.91 -17.44
N LEU A 167 20.47 -5.76 -16.29
CA LEU A 167 20.38 -4.54 -15.49
C LEU A 167 21.18 -3.39 -16.11
N GLY A 168 22.07 -3.68 -17.07
CA GLY A 168 22.89 -2.69 -17.77
C GLY A 168 24.09 -2.19 -16.94
N HIS A 169 24.84 -1.26 -17.52
CA HIS A 169 26.02 -0.68 -16.92
C HIS A 169 25.76 0.78 -16.49
N ASN A 170 26.31 1.16 -15.34
CA ASN A 170 26.28 2.54 -14.83
C ASN A 170 24.84 3.10 -14.62
N ARG A 171 23.86 2.23 -14.44
CA ARG A 171 22.46 2.59 -14.19
C ARG A 171 22.18 2.70 -12.69
N VAL A 172 21.06 3.29 -12.32
CA VAL A 172 20.61 3.41 -10.93
C VAL A 172 19.66 2.25 -10.60
N LEU A 173 20.02 1.45 -9.59
CA LEU A 173 19.15 0.40 -9.06
C LEU A 173 18.21 0.99 -8.02
N VAL A 174 16.91 0.87 -8.25
CA VAL A 174 15.85 1.34 -7.34
C VAL A 174 15.07 0.14 -6.84
N GLU A 175 15.14 -0.16 -5.55
CA GLU A 175 14.38 -1.24 -4.93
C GLU A 175 13.15 -0.71 -4.23
N PHE A 176 11.99 -1.25 -4.58
CA PHE A 176 10.70 -0.91 -3.98
C PHE A 176 10.34 -1.94 -2.91
N GLY A 177 10.27 -1.51 -1.64
CA GLY A 177 10.07 -2.41 -0.51
C GLY A 177 11.36 -3.16 -0.15
N ALA A 178 12.43 -2.43 0.13
CA ALA A 178 13.76 -3.00 0.33
C ALA A 178 13.88 -3.87 1.59
N GLY A 179 13.12 -3.56 2.66
CA GLY A 179 13.21 -4.31 3.91
C GLY A 179 14.63 -4.44 4.41
N SER A 180 15.10 -5.68 4.62
CA SER A 180 16.49 -5.99 5.05
C SER A 180 17.53 -5.91 3.93
N ALA A 181 17.13 -5.68 2.67
CA ALA A 181 17.97 -5.62 1.47
C ALA A 181 18.89 -6.86 1.26
N THR A 182 18.58 -7.99 1.91
CA THR A 182 19.44 -9.20 1.85
C THR A 182 19.52 -9.83 0.47
N LYS A 183 18.47 -9.70 -0.34
CA LYS A 183 18.42 -10.21 -1.73
C LYS A 183 19.25 -9.35 -2.66
N THR A 184 19.27 -8.05 -2.40
CA THR A 184 19.96 -7.04 -3.20
C THR A 184 21.49 -7.21 -3.14
N SER A 185 22.03 -7.75 -2.04
CA SER A 185 23.46 -8.08 -1.95
C SER A 185 23.92 -9.01 -3.08
N VAL A 186 23.07 -9.93 -3.53
CA VAL A 186 23.39 -10.84 -4.65
C VAL A 186 23.49 -10.05 -5.96
N LEU A 187 22.59 -9.08 -6.18
CA LEU A 187 22.62 -8.24 -7.37
C LEU A 187 23.83 -7.29 -7.37
N LEU A 188 24.07 -6.59 -6.25
CA LEU A 188 25.17 -5.63 -6.13
C LEU A 188 26.55 -6.26 -6.25
N GLY A 189 26.67 -7.55 -5.91
CA GLY A 189 27.92 -8.29 -6.08
C GLY A 189 28.29 -8.60 -7.53
N HIS A 190 27.36 -8.43 -8.47
CA HIS A 190 27.55 -8.82 -9.87
C HIS A 190 27.12 -7.75 -10.88
N ALA A 191 26.21 -6.86 -10.52
CA ALA A 191 25.73 -5.79 -11.39
C ALA A 191 26.64 -4.55 -11.29
N LEU A 192 26.89 -3.89 -12.43
CA LEU A 192 27.70 -2.67 -12.50
C LEU A 192 26.80 -1.43 -12.39
N VAL A 193 26.13 -1.30 -11.23
CA VAL A 193 25.28 -0.15 -10.94
C VAL A 193 26.09 1.06 -10.46
N SER A 194 25.59 2.26 -10.74
CA SER A 194 26.23 3.51 -10.33
C SER A 194 25.77 4.03 -8.96
N GLU A 195 24.56 3.67 -8.58
CA GLU A 195 23.90 4.10 -7.33
C GLU A 195 22.82 3.06 -7.00
N TYR A 196 22.58 2.85 -5.71
CA TYR A 196 21.45 2.08 -5.20
C TYR A 196 20.52 2.95 -4.37
N ILE A 197 19.24 2.96 -4.71
CA ILE A 197 18.18 3.66 -4.00
C ILE A 197 17.24 2.61 -3.42
N ALA A 198 17.10 2.60 -2.10
CA ALA A 198 16.24 1.68 -1.38
C ALA A 198 15.02 2.43 -0.84
N ILE A 199 13.83 1.99 -1.20
CA ILE A 199 12.57 2.60 -0.78
C ILE A 199 11.85 1.63 0.16
N ASP A 200 11.45 2.11 1.34
CA ASP A 200 10.61 1.35 2.27
C ASP A 200 9.80 2.29 3.16
N ILE A 201 8.66 1.82 3.64
CA ILE A 201 7.80 2.57 4.57
C ILE A 201 8.36 2.59 5.99
N SER A 202 9.21 1.61 6.35
CA SER A 202 9.84 1.46 7.65
C SER A 202 11.21 2.15 7.66
N GLY A 203 11.23 3.47 7.78
CA GLY A 203 12.44 4.29 7.59
C GLY A 203 13.59 3.98 8.54
N GLU A 204 13.32 3.67 9.82
CA GLU A 204 14.38 3.33 10.79
C GLU A 204 15.03 1.99 10.42
N PHE A 205 14.22 0.96 10.19
CA PHE A 205 14.68 -0.36 9.78
C PHE A 205 15.45 -0.31 8.45
N LEU A 206 14.97 0.49 7.49
CA LEU A 206 15.62 0.72 6.22
C LEU A 206 17.02 1.31 6.39
N ARG A 207 17.17 2.37 7.22
CA ARG A 207 18.47 3.01 7.46
C ARG A 207 19.50 2.05 8.06
N GLU A 208 19.09 1.21 9.01
CA GLU A 208 19.96 0.17 9.60
C GLU A 208 20.38 -0.87 8.55
N SER A 209 19.44 -1.33 7.73
CA SER A 209 19.68 -2.30 6.65
C SER A 209 20.67 -1.76 5.62
N ILE A 210 20.47 -0.51 5.19
CA ILE A 210 21.35 0.12 4.20
C ILE A 210 22.74 0.44 4.77
N ALA A 211 22.85 0.82 6.03
CA ALA A 211 24.17 1.01 6.68
C ALA A 211 24.97 -0.29 6.67
N SER A 212 24.32 -1.43 6.96
CA SER A 212 24.96 -2.75 6.90
C SER A 212 25.36 -3.13 5.48
N LEU A 213 24.52 -2.87 4.48
CA LEU A 213 24.80 -3.17 3.09
C LEU A 213 25.92 -2.26 2.53
N GLN A 214 25.92 -0.97 2.88
CA GLN A 214 26.96 -0.01 2.50
C GLN A 214 28.34 -0.44 2.98
N ALA A 215 28.44 -1.05 4.16
CA ALA A 215 29.72 -1.59 4.66
C ALA A 215 30.25 -2.76 3.80
N GLN A 216 29.37 -3.54 3.17
CA GLN A 216 29.72 -4.63 2.26
C GLN A 216 30.13 -4.12 0.87
N PHE A 217 29.51 -3.03 0.40
CA PHE A 217 29.73 -2.43 -0.92
C PHE A 217 30.10 -0.95 -0.81
N PRO A 218 31.28 -0.60 -0.25
CA PRO A 218 31.64 0.79 0.07
C PRO A 218 31.80 1.67 -1.19
N HIS A 219 31.97 1.07 -2.36
CA HIS A 219 32.15 1.76 -3.63
C HIS A 219 30.83 2.12 -4.34
N ILE A 220 29.69 1.61 -3.88
CA ILE A 220 28.39 1.91 -4.45
C ILE A 220 27.69 2.93 -3.56
N PRO A 221 27.41 4.16 -4.02
CA PRO A 221 26.58 5.08 -3.26
C PRO A 221 25.19 4.49 -3.00
N MET A 222 24.73 4.57 -1.75
CA MET A 222 23.43 4.03 -1.34
C MET A 222 22.57 5.12 -0.71
N ARG A 223 21.30 5.16 -1.09
CA ARG A 223 20.35 6.17 -0.60
C ARG A 223 19.09 5.49 -0.06
N PRO A 224 18.87 5.48 1.26
CA PRO A 224 17.57 5.10 1.83
C PRO A 224 16.55 6.23 1.61
N VAL A 225 15.37 5.87 1.15
CA VAL A 225 14.22 6.77 0.94
C VAL A 225 13.03 6.20 1.69
N GLU A 226 12.63 6.86 2.76
CA GLU A 226 11.41 6.49 3.49
C GLU A 226 10.19 6.94 2.70
N GLY A 227 9.29 6.01 2.35
CA GLY A 227 8.11 6.34 1.57
C GLY A 227 7.24 5.13 1.23
N ASP A 228 6.01 5.44 0.83
CA ASP A 228 5.03 4.47 0.34
C ASP A 228 5.09 4.42 -1.19
N PHE A 229 5.72 3.40 -1.74
CA PHE A 229 5.88 3.21 -3.19
C PHE A 229 4.54 2.99 -3.94
N LEU A 230 3.44 2.77 -3.22
CA LEU A 230 2.10 2.75 -3.81
C LEU A 230 1.62 4.15 -4.22
N ARG A 231 2.37 5.18 -3.87
CA ARG A 231 2.09 6.58 -4.22
C ARG A 231 3.16 7.12 -5.17
N PRO A 232 2.83 8.10 -6.01
CA PRO A 232 3.84 8.79 -6.79
C PRO A 232 4.95 9.33 -5.88
N MET A 233 6.20 9.02 -6.22
CA MET A 233 7.39 9.45 -5.48
C MET A 233 8.33 10.22 -6.40
N GLU A 234 8.92 11.28 -5.88
CA GLU A 234 10.00 11.98 -6.56
C GLU A 234 11.31 11.24 -6.32
N LEU A 235 11.80 10.56 -7.34
CA LEU A 235 13.12 9.93 -7.32
C LEU A 235 14.19 10.94 -7.71
N PRO A 236 15.46 10.75 -7.26
CA PRO A 236 16.58 11.58 -7.70
C PRO A 236 16.70 11.65 -9.23
N LEU A 237 17.04 12.81 -9.76
CA LEU A 237 17.20 13.02 -11.21
C LEU A 237 18.21 12.06 -11.85
N THR A 238 19.16 11.52 -11.07
CA THR A 238 20.12 10.50 -11.52
C THR A 238 19.43 9.28 -12.09
N VAL A 239 18.23 8.91 -11.61
CA VAL A 239 17.44 7.78 -12.11
C VAL A 239 17.07 8.00 -13.58
N LEU A 240 16.55 9.19 -13.93
CA LEU A 240 16.18 9.52 -15.31
C LEU A 240 17.41 9.76 -16.20
N GLN A 241 18.48 10.34 -15.66
CA GLN A 241 19.69 10.67 -16.42
C GLN A 241 20.52 9.44 -16.80
N ARG A 242 20.56 8.42 -15.94
CA ARG A 242 21.37 7.19 -16.14
C ARG A 242 20.54 5.97 -16.51
N GLY A 243 19.22 6.10 -16.52
CA GLY A 243 18.26 5.01 -16.70
C GLY A 243 18.03 4.22 -15.41
N GLY A 244 16.78 4.13 -15.01
CA GLY A 244 16.37 3.39 -13.82
C GLY A 244 16.31 1.87 -14.06
N VAL A 245 16.71 1.11 -13.05
CA VAL A 245 16.46 -0.32 -12.96
C VAL A 245 15.62 -0.56 -11.71
N GLY A 246 14.37 -0.91 -11.87
CA GLY A 246 13.49 -1.26 -10.75
C GLY A 246 13.77 -2.68 -10.28
N PHE A 247 13.83 -2.88 -8.98
CA PHE A 247 13.80 -4.19 -8.35
C PHE A 247 12.63 -4.26 -7.38
N PHE A 248 11.72 -5.20 -7.62
CA PHE A 248 10.53 -5.39 -6.80
C PHE A 248 10.41 -6.86 -6.38
N PRO A 249 11.12 -7.26 -5.32
CA PRO A 249 11.21 -8.65 -4.86
C PRO A 249 10.05 -9.05 -3.95
N GLY A 250 10.09 -10.33 -3.54
CA GLY A 250 9.30 -10.85 -2.41
C GLY A 250 7.85 -11.15 -2.73
N SER A 251 7.45 -11.08 -4.00
CA SER A 251 6.04 -11.20 -4.40
C SER A 251 5.12 -10.13 -3.79
N THR A 252 5.67 -8.98 -3.44
CA THR A 252 4.93 -7.85 -2.87
C THR A 252 3.80 -7.36 -3.79
N LEU A 253 3.97 -7.53 -5.12
CA LEU A 253 2.90 -7.29 -6.08
C LEU A 253 1.62 -8.08 -5.78
N GLY A 254 1.77 -9.27 -5.20
CA GLY A 254 0.66 -10.14 -4.80
C GLY A 254 -0.22 -9.59 -3.67
N ASN A 255 0.21 -8.55 -2.96
CA ASN A 255 -0.61 -7.92 -1.94
C ASN A 255 -1.69 -6.99 -2.53
N LEU A 256 -1.64 -6.73 -3.84
CA LEU A 256 -2.49 -5.78 -4.55
C LEU A 256 -3.56 -6.50 -5.38
N SER A 257 -4.72 -5.86 -5.55
CA SER A 257 -5.66 -6.27 -6.59
C SER A 257 -5.04 -6.10 -7.98
N GLU A 258 -5.54 -6.84 -8.98
CA GLU A 258 -5.03 -6.75 -10.35
C GLU A 258 -4.98 -5.31 -10.89
N ALA A 259 -6.05 -4.52 -10.66
CA ALA A 259 -6.09 -3.12 -11.08
C ALA A 259 -5.01 -2.28 -10.37
N ALA A 260 -4.87 -2.42 -9.05
CA ALA A 260 -3.86 -1.70 -8.29
C ALA A 260 -2.42 -2.13 -8.66
N ALA A 261 -2.23 -3.41 -9.00
CA ALA A 261 -0.95 -3.92 -9.48
C ALA A 261 -0.57 -3.32 -10.86
N VAL A 262 -1.54 -3.21 -11.77
CA VAL A 262 -1.33 -2.53 -13.07
C VAL A 262 -0.97 -1.06 -12.88
N ASP A 263 -1.70 -0.35 -12.01
CA ASP A 263 -1.43 1.06 -11.74
C ASP A 263 -0.05 1.27 -11.08
N LEU A 264 0.35 0.36 -10.17
CA LEU A 264 1.69 0.39 -9.59
C LEU A 264 2.78 0.16 -10.64
N LEU A 265 2.61 -0.82 -11.52
CA LEU A 265 3.57 -1.10 -12.59
C LEU A 265 3.73 0.10 -13.54
N ARG A 266 2.64 0.82 -13.86
CA ARG A 266 2.70 2.08 -14.60
C ARG A 266 3.47 3.15 -13.85
N THR A 267 3.19 3.32 -12.56
CA THR A 267 3.89 4.26 -11.68
C THR A 267 5.40 3.97 -11.64
N PHE A 268 5.80 2.71 -11.57
CA PHE A 268 7.22 2.34 -11.66
C PHE A 268 7.83 2.76 -13.00
N GLY A 269 7.12 2.51 -14.10
CA GLY A 269 7.57 2.94 -15.41
C GLY A 269 7.75 4.46 -15.49
N ASP A 270 6.81 5.24 -14.98
CA ASP A 270 6.89 6.71 -14.98
C ASP A 270 8.03 7.23 -14.11
N SER A 271 8.26 6.61 -12.95
CA SER A 271 9.33 6.99 -12.03
C SER A 271 10.72 6.60 -12.52
N LEU A 272 10.86 5.46 -13.21
CA LEU A 272 12.15 4.92 -13.66
C LEU A 272 12.58 5.45 -15.05
N GLY A 273 11.64 5.96 -15.84
CA GLY A 273 11.91 6.53 -17.16
C GLY A 273 11.72 5.55 -18.33
N PRO A 274 11.84 6.05 -19.59
CA PRO A 274 11.44 5.33 -20.78
C PRO A 274 12.27 4.06 -21.08
N ASP A 275 13.57 4.06 -20.81
CA ASP A 275 14.46 2.92 -21.09
C ASP A 275 14.67 2.02 -19.88
N SER A 276 13.71 2.01 -18.96
CA SER A 276 13.85 1.29 -17.70
C SER A 276 13.68 -0.22 -17.85
N THR A 277 14.38 -0.94 -16.97
CA THR A 277 14.25 -2.38 -16.76
C THR A 277 13.61 -2.61 -15.40
N LEU A 278 12.71 -3.57 -15.29
CA LEU A 278 12.13 -4.03 -14.03
C LEU A 278 12.53 -5.48 -13.80
N LEU A 279 13.09 -5.77 -12.64
CA LEU A 279 13.28 -7.11 -12.11
C LEU A 279 12.21 -7.36 -11.04
N LEU A 280 11.35 -8.35 -11.27
CA LEU A 280 10.16 -8.62 -10.47
C LEU A 280 10.19 -10.03 -9.93
N GLY A 281 10.00 -10.20 -8.61
CA GLY A 281 9.80 -11.50 -7.97
C GLY A 281 8.33 -11.77 -7.72
N VAL A 282 7.83 -12.97 -8.10
CA VAL A 282 6.44 -13.36 -7.91
C VAL A 282 6.29 -14.81 -7.47
N ASP A 283 5.34 -15.01 -6.60
CA ASP A 283 4.95 -16.33 -6.11
C ASP A 283 3.99 -16.99 -7.11
N LEU A 284 4.32 -18.20 -7.56
CA LEU A 284 3.55 -18.91 -8.57
C LEU A 284 2.42 -19.75 -7.93
N LEU A 285 1.38 -19.99 -8.72
CA LEU A 285 0.27 -20.86 -8.32
C LEU A 285 0.77 -22.31 -8.12
N LYS A 286 0.39 -22.91 -6.99
CA LYS A 286 0.75 -24.26 -6.57
C LYS A 286 -0.29 -24.81 -5.61
N ASP A 287 -0.08 -26.05 -5.16
CA ASP A 287 -0.95 -26.74 -4.22
C ASP A 287 -1.11 -25.95 -2.88
N GLU A 288 -2.34 -25.88 -2.39
CA GLU A 288 -2.66 -25.21 -1.12
C GLU A 288 -1.93 -25.83 0.08
N ALA A 289 -1.62 -27.12 0.01
CA ALA A 289 -0.83 -27.82 1.04
C ALA A 289 0.59 -27.24 1.19
N ILE A 290 1.10 -26.54 0.18
CA ILE A 290 2.37 -25.81 0.22
C ILE A 290 2.13 -24.34 0.60
N LEU A 291 1.03 -23.76 0.11
CA LEU A 291 0.71 -22.35 0.33
C LEU A 291 0.31 -22.05 1.77
N LEU A 292 -0.63 -22.81 2.35
CA LEU A 292 -1.19 -22.52 3.68
C LEU A 292 -0.12 -22.51 4.78
N PRO A 293 0.80 -23.49 4.90
CA PRO A 293 1.82 -23.49 5.95
C PRO A 293 2.80 -22.32 5.88
N ALA A 294 2.95 -21.68 4.72
CA ALA A 294 3.81 -20.51 4.57
C ALA A 294 3.22 -19.24 5.23
N TYR A 295 1.89 -19.23 5.46
CA TYR A 295 1.18 -18.12 6.07
C TYR A 295 0.55 -18.48 7.43
N ASP A 296 0.58 -19.76 7.83
CA ASP A 296 0.12 -20.26 9.14
C ASP A 296 1.15 -21.26 9.67
N ASP A 297 2.29 -20.73 10.09
CA ASP A 297 3.41 -21.54 10.58
C ASP A 297 3.15 -22.11 11.98
N PRO A 298 3.60 -23.34 12.29
CA PRO A 298 3.37 -23.97 13.57
C PRO A 298 4.07 -23.28 14.76
N GLN A 299 5.08 -22.43 14.50
CA GLN A 299 5.73 -21.61 15.53
C GLN A 299 4.94 -20.35 15.87
N GLY A 300 3.91 -20.02 15.08
CA GLY A 300 3.03 -18.86 15.27
C GLY A 300 3.73 -17.52 15.06
N VAL A 301 4.80 -17.47 14.26
CA VAL A 301 5.49 -16.22 13.94
C VAL A 301 4.59 -15.33 13.08
N THR A 302 3.97 -15.91 12.04
CA THR A 302 3.03 -15.21 11.18
C THR A 302 1.79 -14.73 11.94
N ALA A 303 1.31 -15.54 12.89
CA ALA A 303 0.22 -15.13 13.78
C ALA A 303 0.60 -13.91 14.62
N ARG A 304 1.81 -13.86 15.19
CA ARG A 304 2.31 -12.69 15.92
C ARG A 304 2.43 -11.46 15.02
N PHE A 305 2.92 -11.64 13.80
CA PHE A 305 3.02 -10.57 12.81
C PHE A 305 1.64 -9.96 12.51
N ASN A 306 0.63 -10.79 12.24
CA ASN A 306 -0.73 -10.32 11.97
C ASN A 306 -1.36 -9.63 13.19
N LEU A 307 -1.21 -10.20 14.40
CA LEU A 307 -1.72 -9.63 15.65
C LEU A 307 -1.00 -8.33 16.05
N ASN A 308 0.26 -8.13 15.63
CA ASN A 308 1.00 -6.89 15.88
C ASN A 308 0.27 -5.66 15.34
N LEU A 309 -0.52 -5.79 14.28
CA LEU A 309 -1.35 -4.70 13.77
C LEU A 309 -2.30 -4.15 14.84
N LEU A 310 -2.92 -5.01 15.65
CA LEU A 310 -3.81 -4.58 16.73
C LEU A 310 -3.03 -3.90 17.87
N HIS A 311 -1.84 -4.42 18.20
CA HIS A 311 -0.94 -3.77 19.16
C HIS A 311 -0.52 -2.38 18.67
N ARG A 312 -0.20 -2.24 17.39
CA ARG A 312 0.13 -0.97 16.76
C ARG A 312 -1.03 0.03 16.82
N ILE A 313 -2.26 -0.42 16.49
CA ILE A 313 -3.46 0.41 16.59
C ILE A 313 -3.64 0.92 18.02
N ASN A 314 -3.53 0.04 19.02
CA ASN A 314 -3.67 0.43 20.42
C ASN A 314 -2.60 1.46 20.83
N ARG A 315 -1.37 1.27 20.41
CA ARG A 315 -0.23 2.14 20.76
C ARG A 315 -0.29 3.50 20.07
N GLU A 316 -0.58 3.52 18.77
CA GLU A 316 -0.43 4.74 17.96
C GLU A 316 -1.75 5.50 17.79
N LEU A 317 -2.90 4.82 17.90
CA LEU A 317 -4.22 5.42 17.68
C LEU A 317 -5.09 5.46 18.95
N VAL A 318 -4.47 5.31 20.14
CA VAL A 318 -5.18 5.32 21.42
C VAL A 318 -6.34 4.31 21.45
N GLY A 319 -6.08 3.09 20.94
CA GLY A 319 -7.05 2.02 20.92
C GLY A 319 -7.07 1.22 22.23
N ASP A 320 -8.17 0.52 22.50
CA ASP A 320 -8.34 -0.43 23.59
C ASP A 320 -8.74 -1.83 23.10
N ILE A 321 -8.34 -2.19 21.87
CA ILE A 321 -8.65 -3.48 21.27
C ILE A 321 -8.09 -4.61 22.15
N PRO A 322 -8.92 -5.53 22.67
CA PRO A 322 -8.45 -6.67 23.43
C PRO A 322 -7.83 -7.70 22.48
N VAL A 323 -6.51 -7.63 22.26
CA VAL A 323 -5.80 -8.44 21.24
C VAL A 323 -6.05 -9.95 21.46
N SER A 324 -6.18 -10.41 22.72
CA SER A 324 -6.49 -11.80 23.06
C SER A 324 -7.87 -12.27 22.56
N ALA A 325 -8.79 -11.34 22.25
CA ALA A 325 -10.08 -11.66 21.64
C ALA A 325 -9.97 -12.03 20.17
N PHE A 326 -8.80 -11.90 19.57
CA PHE A 326 -8.57 -12.20 18.17
C PHE A 326 -7.61 -13.38 18.00
N LYS A 327 -7.73 -14.04 16.87
CA LYS A 327 -6.78 -15.05 16.40
C LYS A 327 -6.46 -14.81 14.94
N HIS A 328 -5.25 -15.16 14.56
CA HIS A 328 -4.84 -15.26 13.17
C HIS A 328 -5.63 -16.38 12.46
N GLU A 329 -6.04 -16.13 11.23
CA GLU A 329 -6.70 -17.09 10.35
C GLU A 329 -6.22 -16.88 8.92
N VAL A 330 -5.86 -17.97 8.26
CA VAL A 330 -5.44 -17.98 6.85
C VAL A 330 -6.51 -18.70 6.03
N ARG A 331 -6.78 -18.19 4.83
CA ARG A 331 -7.70 -18.79 3.87
C ARG A 331 -7.06 -18.86 2.50
N TRP A 332 -7.28 -19.97 1.82
CA TRP A 332 -7.06 -20.05 0.38
C TRP A 332 -8.35 -19.65 -0.35
N ASN A 333 -8.27 -18.62 -1.17
CA ASN A 333 -9.36 -18.21 -2.05
C ASN A 333 -9.04 -18.70 -3.47
N GLU A 334 -9.58 -19.88 -3.80
CA GLU A 334 -9.34 -20.54 -5.10
C GLU A 334 -9.85 -19.70 -6.27
N GLY A 335 -11.03 -19.07 -6.13
CA GLY A 335 -11.63 -18.25 -7.19
C GLY A 335 -10.81 -17.03 -7.56
N LEU A 336 -9.96 -16.53 -6.65
CA LEU A 336 -9.07 -15.37 -6.86
C LEU A 336 -7.60 -15.78 -6.85
N SER A 337 -7.29 -17.06 -6.71
CA SER A 337 -5.91 -17.58 -6.65
C SER A 337 -5.04 -16.82 -5.65
N ARG A 338 -5.51 -16.64 -4.42
CA ARG A 338 -4.78 -15.88 -3.41
C ARG A 338 -4.92 -16.48 -2.01
N ILE A 339 -3.89 -16.30 -1.19
CA ILE A 339 -3.98 -16.41 0.26
C ILE A 339 -4.58 -15.11 0.81
N GLU A 340 -5.44 -15.25 1.81
CA GLU A 340 -5.97 -14.14 2.58
C GLU A 340 -5.60 -14.33 4.06
N MET A 341 -5.06 -13.29 4.70
CA MET A 341 -4.85 -13.25 6.14
C MET A 341 -5.96 -12.44 6.80
N HIS A 342 -6.45 -12.96 7.90
CA HIS A 342 -7.53 -12.37 8.68
C HIS A 342 -7.19 -12.36 10.17
N LEU A 343 -7.77 -11.42 10.89
CA LEU A 343 -7.89 -11.43 12.34
C LEU A 343 -9.33 -11.73 12.69
N ARG A 344 -9.59 -12.94 13.23
CA ARG A 344 -10.93 -13.43 13.56
C ARG A 344 -11.26 -13.19 15.02
N ALA A 345 -12.42 -12.62 15.30
CA ALA A 345 -12.97 -12.51 16.64
C ALA A 345 -13.32 -13.87 17.22
N ARG A 346 -12.83 -14.18 18.44
CA ARG A 346 -13.05 -15.45 19.16
C ARG A 346 -14.41 -15.49 19.85
N TYR A 347 -14.96 -14.31 20.16
CA TYR A 347 -16.24 -14.07 20.81
C TYR A 347 -16.71 -12.66 20.48
N ASP A 348 -17.94 -12.30 20.84
CA ASP A 348 -18.45 -10.94 20.65
C ASP A 348 -17.58 -9.96 21.42
N VAL A 349 -17.08 -8.93 20.74
CA VAL A 349 -16.13 -7.96 21.29
C VAL A 349 -16.55 -6.55 20.93
N GLN A 350 -16.37 -5.64 21.90
CA GLN A 350 -16.49 -4.20 21.71
C GLN A 350 -15.17 -3.56 22.08
N PHE A 351 -14.77 -2.55 21.32
CA PHE A 351 -13.52 -1.81 21.52
C PHE A 351 -13.61 -0.41 20.92
N ARG A 352 -12.63 0.41 21.26
CA ARG A 352 -12.51 1.76 20.73
C ARG A 352 -11.19 1.92 20.00
N VAL A 353 -11.18 2.82 19.02
CA VAL A 353 -9.98 3.35 18.38
C VAL A 353 -10.18 4.86 18.29
N ALA A 354 -9.31 5.63 18.91
CA ALA A 354 -9.51 7.05 19.19
C ALA A 354 -10.88 7.25 19.86
N ASP A 355 -11.73 8.14 19.33
CA ASP A 355 -13.06 8.40 19.88
C ASP A 355 -14.17 7.54 19.25
N CYS A 356 -13.85 6.60 18.35
CA CYS A 356 -14.81 5.75 17.66
C CYS A 356 -14.97 4.40 18.35
N SER A 357 -16.22 3.95 18.54
CA SER A 357 -16.55 2.63 19.09
C SER A 357 -16.89 1.66 17.97
N PHE A 358 -16.38 0.44 18.10
CA PHE A 358 -16.59 -0.66 17.15
C PHE A 358 -17.09 -1.89 17.89
N SER A 359 -17.80 -2.74 17.17
CA SER A 359 -18.20 -4.07 17.66
C SER A 359 -17.97 -5.12 16.58
N MET A 360 -17.61 -6.32 17.01
CA MET A 360 -17.53 -7.49 16.16
C MET A 360 -18.18 -8.69 16.87
N ARG A 361 -18.90 -9.48 16.13
CA ARG A 361 -19.48 -10.74 16.63
C ARG A 361 -18.42 -11.83 16.56
N GLU A 362 -18.65 -12.88 17.34
CA GLU A 362 -17.86 -14.12 17.20
C GLU A 362 -17.83 -14.59 15.74
N GLY A 363 -16.64 -14.89 15.25
CA GLY A 363 -16.42 -15.34 13.89
C GLY A 363 -16.25 -14.24 12.85
N GLU A 364 -16.61 -12.98 13.12
CA GLU A 364 -16.30 -11.87 12.21
C GLU A 364 -14.80 -11.67 12.08
N THR A 365 -14.36 -11.19 10.91
CA THR A 365 -12.94 -11.05 10.62
C THR A 365 -12.60 -9.64 10.15
N ILE A 366 -11.36 -9.23 10.44
CA ILE A 366 -10.69 -8.09 9.78
C ILE A 366 -9.75 -8.70 8.76
N HIS A 367 -9.95 -8.42 7.49
CA HIS A 367 -9.05 -8.82 6.41
C HIS A 367 -7.81 -7.91 6.44
N THR A 368 -6.63 -8.50 6.49
CA THR A 368 -5.39 -7.76 6.73
C THR A 368 -4.40 -7.86 5.57
N GLU A 369 -4.41 -8.94 4.79
CA GLU A 369 -3.50 -9.10 3.66
C GLU A 369 -4.08 -10.02 2.59
N ASN A 370 -3.77 -9.73 1.34
CA ASN A 370 -3.84 -10.66 0.22
C ASN A 370 -2.43 -11.10 -0.17
N SER A 371 -2.33 -12.31 -0.72
CA SER A 371 -1.13 -12.75 -1.44
C SER A 371 -1.54 -13.56 -2.66
N TYR A 372 -1.68 -12.86 -3.79
CA TYR A 372 -2.03 -13.46 -5.07
C TYR A 372 -0.91 -14.39 -5.57
N LYS A 373 -1.33 -15.49 -6.16
CA LYS A 373 -0.46 -16.48 -6.81
C LYS A 373 -0.72 -16.45 -8.30
N TYR A 374 0.33 -16.40 -9.06
CA TYR A 374 0.25 -16.14 -10.50
C TYR A 374 0.55 -17.38 -11.32
N THR A 375 -0.16 -17.58 -12.43
CA THR A 375 0.38 -18.40 -13.53
C THR A 375 1.38 -17.56 -14.34
N VAL A 376 2.23 -18.22 -15.11
CA VAL A 376 3.17 -17.52 -16.01
C VAL A 376 2.43 -16.62 -17.00
N ARG A 377 1.24 -17.05 -17.43
CA ARG A 377 0.40 -16.27 -18.34
C ARG A 377 -0.11 -14.99 -17.66
N ASP A 378 -0.63 -15.11 -16.45
CA ASP A 378 -1.28 -13.98 -15.76
C ASP A 378 -0.27 -12.89 -15.44
N ILE A 379 0.92 -13.26 -14.93
CA ILE A 379 1.94 -12.26 -14.63
C ILE A 379 2.48 -11.56 -15.89
N ARG A 380 2.59 -12.27 -17.03
CA ARG A 380 2.97 -11.64 -18.30
C ARG A 380 1.89 -10.70 -18.82
N LEU A 381 0.62 -11.04 -18.66
CA LEU A 381 -0.51 -10.16 -19.02
C LEU A 381 -0.53 -8.92 -18.14
N LEU A 382 -0.31 -9.09 -16.84
CA LEU A 382 -0.28 -8.00 -15.86
C LEU A 382 0.87 -7.02 -16.16
N LEU A 383 2.08 -7.53 -16.42
CA LEU A 383 3.22 -6.73 -16.84
C LEU A 383 2.91 -5.93 -18.12
N ARG A 384 2.33 -6.59 -19.13
CA ARG A 384 1.97 -5.92 -20.40
C ARG A 384 0.93 -4.83 -20.18
N ALA A 385 -0.10 -5.07 -19.35
CA ALA A 385 -1.11 -4.08 -18.99
C ALA A 385 -0.50 -2.88 -18.24
N GLY A 386 0.55 -3.13 -17.45
CA GLY A 386 1.36 -2.12 -16.77
C GLY A 386 2.38 -1.39 -17.65
N GLY A 387 2.48 -1.73 -18.96
CA GLY A 387 3.42 -1.09 -19.89
C GLY A 387 4.81 -1.73 -19.91
N TRP A 388 4.93 -3.03 -19.59
CA TRP A 388 6.19 -3.75 -19.54
C TRP A 388 6.18 -4.99 -20.44
N ASN A 389 7.24 -5.19 -21.23
CA ASN A 389 7.47 -6.41 -22.00
C ASN A 389 8.46 -7.32 -21.27
N THR A 390 8.05 -8.55 -20.99
CA THR A 390 8.92 -9.56 -20.36
C THR A 390 10.09 -9.89 -21.28
N THR A 391 11.32 -9.84 -20.77
CA THR A 391 12.57 -10.12 -21.48
C THR A 391 13.30 -11.34 -20.92
N GLY A 392 13.02 -11.76 -19.67
CA GLY A 392 13.57 -12.93 -19.03
C GLY A 392 12.60 -13.55 -18.03
N PHE A 393 12.77 -14.85 -17.77
CA PHE A 393 11.95 -15.60 -16.84
C PHE A 393 12.75 -16.77 -16.26
N TRP A 394 12.89 -16.83 -14.94
CA TRP A 394 13.62 -17.86 -14.21
C TRP A 394 12.79 -18.36 -13.03
N THR A 395 12.87 -19.65 -12.75
CA THR A 395 12.20 -20.28 -11.60
C THR A 395 13.20 -21.01 -10.73
N ASP A 396 12.82 -21.25 -9.48
CA ASP A 396 13.48 -22.23 -8.65
C ASP A 396 13.24 -23.66 -9.18
N PRO A 397 13.99 -24.67 -8.72
CA PRO A 397 13.89 -26.04 -9.24
C PRO A 397 12.50 -26.67 -9.12
N ASP A 398 11.73 -26.28 -8.09
CA ASP A 398 10.38 -26.81 -7.85
C ASP A 398 9.30 -26.01 -8.59
N GLY A 399 9.66 -24.89 -9.22
CA GLY A 399 8.72 -24.01 -9.93
C GLY A 399 7.75 -23.27 -8.97
N TYR A 400 8.15 -23.02 -7.74
CA TYR A 400 7.30 -22.35 -6.76
C TYR A 400 7.31 -20.84 -6.88
N PHE A 401 8.43 -20.29 -7.32
CA PHE A 401 8.63 -18.84 -7.42
C PHE A 401 9.24 -18.49 -8.76
N ALA A 402 9.01 -17.28 -9.24
CA ALA A 402 9.63 -16.78 -10.46
C ALA A 402 10.25 -15.40 -10.23
N VAL A 403 11.37 -15.18 -10.91
CA VAL A 403 11.94 -13.86 -11.14
C VAL A 403 11.79 -13.56 -12.62
N LEU A 404 11.25 -12.38 -12.94
CA LEU A 404 11.09 -11.92 -14.32
C LEU A 404 11.89 -10.64 -14.52
N SER A 405 12.53 -10.51 -15.68
CA SER A 405 12.96 -9.21 -16.20
C SER A 405 11.97 -8.71 -17.23
N ALA A 406 11.71 -7.40 -17.21
CA ALA A 406 10.87 -6.75 -18.19
C ALA A 406 11.44 -5.36 -18.56
N GLN A 407 11.24 -4.94 -19.79
CA GLN A 407 11.59 -3.62 -20.28
C GLN A 407 10.33 -2.79 -20.48
N ARG A 408 10.42 -1.51 -20.17
CA ARG A 408 9.33 -0.59 -20.43
C ARG A 408 9.04 -0.49 -21.92
N VAL A 409 7.76 -0.57 -22.26
CA VAL A 409 7.30 -0.35 -23.64
C VAL A 409 7.42 1.13 -23.96
N GLN A 410 8.20 1.47 -24.96
CA GLN A 410 8.20 2.81 -25.52
C GLN A 410 6.89 3.01 -26.29
N ILE A 411 6.08 3.96 -25.86
CA ILE A 411 4.96 4.42 -26.68
C ILE A 411 5.57 5.45 -27.63
N ASP A 412 5.78 5.06 -28.89
CA ASP A 412 6.14 6.01 -29.95
C ASP A 412 5.05 7.09 -30.01
N SER A 413 5.33 8.26 -29.47
CA SER A 413 4.47 9.44 -29.57
C SER A 413 4.39 10.03 -30.99
N ALA A 414 4.92 9.35 -32.00
CA ALA A 414 5.01 9.78 -33.39
C ALA A 414 4.06 9.03 -34.35
N GLN A 415 2.84 8.70 -33.89
CA GLN A 415 1.70 8.61 -34.83
C GLN A 415 0.75 9.76 -34.54
N GLU A 416 1.23 10.99 -34.81
CA GLU A 416 0.31 12.06 -35.21
C GLU A 416 -0.53 11.52 -36.34
N TYR A 417 -1.82 11.45 -36.13
CA TYR A 417 -2.82 11.24 -37.18
C TYR A 417 -2.53 12.29 -38.26
N GLY A 418 -1.93 11.85 -39.35
CA GLY A 418 -1.88 12.63 -40.57
C GLY A 418 -3.34 12.95 -40.95
N ALA A 419 -3.71 14.18 -40.77
CA ALA A 419 -4.90 14.73 -41.35
C ALA A 419 -4.67 14.79 -42.86
N ASP A 420 -5.30 13.88 -43.61
CA ASP A 420 -5.66 14.08 -45.02
C ASP A 420 -7.11 14.56 -45.10
#